data_cef2148a2c2d849b47a13499f04d439f
#
_entry.id   cef2148a2c2d849b47a13499f04d439f
#
_cell.length_a   1.000
_cell.length_b   1.000
_cell.length_c   1.000
_cell.angle_alpha   90.00
_cell.angle_beta   90.00
_cell.angle_gamma   90.00
#
_symmetry.space_group_name_H-M   'P 1'
#
loop_
_entity.id
_entity.type
_entity.pdbx_description
1 polymer ?
#
loop_
_entity_poly.entity_id
_entity_poly.type
_entity_poly.pdbx_seq_one_letter_code
_entity_poly.pdbx_strand_id
1 'polypeptide(L)'
;QDGGLGSIAEIAAKRVFSPAYLSAHPEKIEERKKVLMGIEPKAFQAACRILQETDLVPLLHHMKVPTIVVCGEFDQATPPALNKQIVEKVPGAKYVELPGCGHCPPLEQAEQFLAAIKDFVGL
;
A
#
# COMPACT_ATOMS: atom_id res chain seq x y z
N GLN A 1 12.43 -23.92 -12.91
CA GLN A 1 12.20 -23.16 -14.16
C GLN A 1 11.67 -21.80 -13.80
N ASP A 2 12.40 -20.88 -14.18
CA ASP A 2 12.52 -19.50 -13.77
C ASP A 2 11.28 -18.67 -14.04
N GLY A 3 10.40 -18.61 -13.05
CA GLY A 3 9.25 -17.75 -13.14
C GLY A 3 9.59 -16.26 -13.18
N GLY A 4 10.80 -15.88 -12.79
CA GLY A 4 11.22 -14.48 -12.74
C GLY A 4 10.19 -13.55 -12.12
N LEU A 5 10.29 -12.25 -12.35
CA LEU A 5 9.27 -11.27 -11.91
C LEU A 5 7.92 -11.49 -12.62
N GLY A 6 7.91 -12.08 -13.81
CA GLY A 6 6.70 -12.37 -14.57
C GLY A 6 5.74 -13.34 -13.87
N SER A 7 6.27 -14.35 -13.15
CA SER A 7 5.43 -15.34 -12.46
C SER A 7 4.66 -14.78 -11.27
N ILE A 8 5.20 -13.75 -10.62
CA ILE A 8 4.58 -13.11 -9.46
C ILE A 8 3.85 -11.80 -9.82
N ALA A 9 4.08 -11.27 -11.02
CA ALA A 9 3.59 -9.96 -11.42
C ALA A 9 2.07 -9.85 -11.38
N GLU A 10 1.36 -10.91 -11.80
CA GLU A 10 -0.10 -10.94 -11.75
C GLU A 10 -0.63 -10.99 -10.30
N ILE A 11 -0.01 -11.82 -9.45
CA ILE A 11 -0.39 -11.91 -8.03
C ILE A 11 -0.14 -10.58 -7.34
N ALA A 12 1.03 -9.96 -7.60
CA ALA A 12 1.37 -8.66 -7.05
C ALA A 12 0.40 -7.57 -7.53
N ALA A 13 0.05 -7.56 -8.83
CA ALA A 13 -0.93 -6.61 -9.38
C ALA A 13 -2.30 -6.74 -8.72
N LYS A 14 -2.77 -7.98 -8.50
CA LYS A 14 -4.04 -8.25 -7.82
C LYS A 14 -4.07 -7.85 -6.34
N ARG A 15 -2.91 -7.76 -5.69
CA ARG A 15 -2.81 -7.31 -4.28
C ARG A 15 -2.83 -5.80 -4.11
N VAL A 16 -2.55 -5.06 -5.17
CA VAL A 16 -2.46 -3.59 -5.12
C VAL A 16 -3.84 -2.94 -5.15
N PHE A 17 -4.80 -3.54 -5.84
CA PHE A 17 -6.12 -2.96 -6.07
C PHE A 17 -7.24 -3.82 -5.49
N SER A 18 -8.36 -3.19 -5.16
CA SER A 18 -9.56 -3.90 -4.74
C SER A 18 -10.15 -4.75 -5.89
N PRO A 19 -10.85 -5.85 -5.59
CA PRO A 19 -11.50 -6.67 -6.61
C PRO A 19 -12.50 -5.89 -7.47
N ALA A 20 -13.25 -4.95 -6.86
CA ALA A 20 -14.21 -4.11 -7.56
C ALA A 20 -13.52 -3.18 -8.57
N TYR A 21 -12.41 -2.56 -8.16
CA TYR A 21 -11.62 -1.69 -9.04
C TYR A 21 -11.03 -2.48 -10.22
N LEU A 22 -10.48 -3.66 -9.97
CA LEU A 22 -9.92 -4.51 -11.04
C LEU A 22 -10.99 -5.02 -12.00
N SER A 23 -12.22 -5.26 -11.52
CA SER A 23 -13.34 -5.63 -12.39
C SER A 23 -13.76 -4.48 -13.31
N ALA A 24 -13.71 -3.25 -12.82
CA ALA A 24 -14.00 -2.04 -13.60
C ALA A 24 -12.82 -1.62 -14.52
N HIS A 25 -11.59 -1.97 -14.14
CA HIS A 25 -10.34 -1.55 -14.78
C HIS A 25 -9.38 -2.72 -15.00
N PRO A 26 -9.76 -3.73 -15.81
CA PRO A 26 -8.93 -4.93 -16.02
C PRO A 26 -7.56 -4.63 -16.65
N GLU A 27 -7.43 -3.52 -17.38
CA GLU A 27 -6.18 -3.04 -17.97
C GLU A 27 -5.11 -2.74 -16.90
N LYS A 28 -5.51 -2.43 -15.67
CA LYS A 28 -4.58 -2.13 -14.57
C LYS A 28 -3.70 -3.30 -14.17
N ILE A 29 -4.17 -4.52 -14.37
CA ILE A 29 -3.34 -5.72 -14.15
C ILE A 29 -2.15 -5.70 -15.11
N GLU A 30 -2.40 -5.45 -16.40
CA GLU A 30 -1.33 -5.44 -17.41
C GLU A 30 -0.39 -4.24 -17.25
N GLU A 31 -0.91 -3.08 -16.87
CA GLU A 31 -0.08 -1.91 -16.54
C GLU A 31 0.88 -2.21 -15.37
N ARG A 32 0.39 -2.82 -14.30
CA ARG A 32 1.22 -3.19 -13.13
C ARG A 32 2.23 -4.27 -13.46
N LYS A 33 1.85 -5.26 -14.28
CA LYS A 33 2.79 -6.27 -14.78
C LYS A 33 3.96 -5.63 -15.53
N LYS A 34 3.68 -4.70 -16.46
CA LYS A 34 4.72 -3.98 -17.19
C LYS A 34 5.67 -3.24 -16.26
N VAL A 35 5.14 -2.55 -15.24
CA VAL A 35 5.96 -1.84 -14.24
C VAL A 35 6.86 -2.83 -13.50
N LEU A 36 6.33 -3.94 -12.99
CA LEU A 36 7.10 -4.94 -12.25
C LEU A 36 8.18 -5.60 -13.11
N MET A 37 7.84 -5.95 -14.36
CA MET A 37 8.79 -6.55 -15.30
C MET A 37 9.90 -5.59 -15.74
N GLY A 38 9.68 -4.30 -15.64
CA GLY A 38 10.69 -3.26 -15.89
C GLY A 38 11.67 -3.03 -14.73
N ILE A 39 11.42 -3.61 -13.57
CA ILE A 39 12.31 -3.48 -12.42
C ILE A 39 13.49 -4.45 -12.58
N GLU A 40 14.71 -3.94 -12.33
CA GLU A 40 15.90 -4.79 -12.32
C GLU A 40 15.77 -5.85 -11.21
N PRO A 41 15.95 -7.17 -11.52
CA PRO A 41 15.67 -8.26 -10.57
C PRO A 41 16.47 -8.17 -9.26
N LYS A 42 17.73 -7.73 -9.32
CA LYS A 42 18.56 -7.57 -8.10
C LYS A 42 18.06 -6.43 -7.22
N ALA A 43 17.59 -5.33 -7.83
CA ALA A 43 16.98 -4.23 -7.09
C ALA A 43 15.68 -4.68 -6.40
N PHE A 44 14.84 -5.45 -7.09
CA PHE A 44 13.63 -6.02 -6.50
C PHE A 44 13.94 -6.97 -5.33
N GLN A 45 14.93 -7.87 -5.50
CA GLN A 45 15.38 -8.76 -4.43
C GLN A 45 15.92 -7.99 -3.21
N ALA A 46 16.70 -6.93 -3.45
CA ALA A 46 17.21 -6.08 -2.38
C ALA A 46 16.07 -5.39 -1.60
N ALA A 47 15.06 -4.87 -2.29
CA ALA A 47 13.89 -4.28 -1.67
C ALA A 47 13.11 -5.30 -0.84
N CYS A 48 12.89 -6.51 -1.36
CA CYS A 48 12.25 -7.60 -0.61
C CYS A 48 13.03 -7.96 0.66
N ARG A 49 14.37 -8.01 0.59
CA ARG A 49 15.23 -8.28 1.74
C ARG A 49 15.11 -7.19 2.80
N ILE A 50 15.13 -5.91 2.41
CA ILE A 50 14.94 -4.79 3.34
C ILE A 50 13.61 -4.94 4.07
N LEU A 51 12.51 -5.22 3.35
CA LEU A 51 11.20 -5.41 3.97
C LEU A 51 11.15 -6.60 4.92
N GLN A 52 11.89 -7.67 4.63
CA GLN A 52 11.94 -8.88 5.46
C GLN A 52 12.78 -8.69 6.72
N GLU A 53 13.89 -7.97 6.63
CA GLU A 53 14.89 -7.82 7.69
C GLU A 53 14.65 -6.60 8.59
N THR A 54 13.78 -5.66 8.16
CA THR A 54 13.55 -4.40 8.87
C THR A 54 12.29 -4.49 9.73
N ASP A 55 12.46 -4.34 11.05
CA ASP A 55 11.35 -4.12 11.99
C ASP A 55 11.47 -2.71 12.61
N LEU A 56 10.58 -1.82 12.18
CA LEU A 56 10.49 -0.44 12.68
C LEU A 56 9.45 -0.28 13.81
N VAL A 57 8.67 -1.31 14.09
CA VAL A 57 7.61 -1.26 15.11
C VAL A 57 8.11 -0.79 16.48
N PRO A 58 9.28 -1.25 16.97
CA PRO A 58 9.83 -0.76 18.24
C PRO A 58 10.19 0.73 18.26
N LEU A 59 10.35 1.35 17.08
CA LEU A 59 10.77 2.76 16.96
C LEU A 59 9.60 3.73 16.78
N LEU A 60 8.39 3.24 16.50
CA LEU A 60 7.24 4.08 16.16
C LEU A 60 6.88 5.08 17.28
N HIS A 61 7.09 4.72 18.54
CA HIS A 61 6.82 5.61 19.69
C HIS A 61 7.74 6.83 19.75
N HIS A 62 8.86 6.82 19.01
CA HIS A 62 9.76 7.97 18.90
C HIS A 62 9.33 8.98 17.83
N MET A 63 8.35 8.66 16.99
CA MET A 63 7.85 9.58 15.98
C MET A 63 7.19 10.79 16.64
N LYS A 64 7.66 11.98 16.27
CA LYS A 64 7.19 13.28 16.82
C LYS A 64 6.47 14.14 15.78
N VAL A 65 6.45 13.68 14.52
CA VAL A 65 5.78 14.38 13.42
C VAL A 65 4.30 14.05 13.42
N PRO A 66 3.42 15.01 13.09
CA PRO A 66 2.01 14.73 12.85
C PRO A 66 1.88 13.59 11.83
N THR A 67 1.07 12.60 12.15
CA THR A 67 0.93 11.38 11.33
C THR A 67 -0.54 11.07 11.07
N ILE A 68 -0.87 10.79 9.81
CA ILE A 68 -2.15 10.21 9.41
C ILE A 68 -1.89 8.93 8.64
N VAL A 69 -2.60 7.88 8.97
CA VAL A 69 -2.55 6.58 8.29
C VAL A 69 -3.86 6.40 7.54
N VAL A 70 -3.78 6.30 6.21
CA VAL A 70 -4.93 6.02 5.36
C VAL A 70 -4.78 4.64 4.77
N CYS A 71 -5.76 3.78 4.99
CA CYS A 71 -5.75 2.38 4.57
C CYS A 71 -7.03 2.04 3.82
N GLY A 72 -6.93 1.24 2.77
CA GLY A 72 -8.10 0.67 2.13
C GLY A 72 -8.65 -0.53 2.91
N GLU A 73 -9.97 -0.67 2.97
CA GLU A 73 -10.65 -1.80 3.62
C GLU A 73 -10.19 -3.17 3.08
N PHE A 74 -9.95 -3.24 1.77
CA PHE A 74 -9.50 -4.45 1.06
C PHE A 74 -8.00 -4.48 0.76
N ASP A 75 -7.19 -3.71 1.51
CA ASP A 75 -5.74 -3.75 1.36
C ASP A 75 -5.19 -5.14 1.74
N GLN A 76 -4.73 -5.88 0.74
CA GLN A 76 -4.13 -7.21 0.92
C GLN A 76 -2.60 -7.18 1.05
N ALA A 77 -1.96 -6.04 0.77
CA ALA A 77 -0.52 -5.89 0.91
C ALA A 77 -0.13 -5.48 2.34
N THR A 78 -0.82 -4.48 2.87
CA THR A 78 -0.69 -4.03 4.26
C THR A 78 -2.09 -3.89 4.88
N PRO A 79 -2.67 -5.00 5.39
CA PRO A 79 -4.06 -5.03 5.86
C PRO A 79 -4.35 -4.01 6.97
N PRO A 80 -5.61 -3.60 7.15
CA PRO A 80 -6.03 -2.64 8.18
C PRO A 80 -5.50 -2.94 9.57
N ALA A 81 -5.40 -4.22 9.95
CA ALA A 81 -4.87 -4.63 11.24
C ALA A 81 -3.40 -4.19 11.46
N LEU A 82 -2.55 -4.24 10.42
CA LEU A 82 -1.17 -3.76 10.49
C LEU A 82 -1.12 -2.23 10.57
N ASN A 83 -1.96 -1.55 9.82
CA ASN A 83 -2.03 -0.09 9.82
C ASN A 83 -2.53 0.45 11.17
N LYS A 84 -3.47 -0.22 11.82
CA LYS A 84 -3.95 0.12 13.17
C LYS A 84 -2.84 0.01 14.23
N GLN A 85 -1.94 -0.97 14.11
CA GLN A 85 -0.77 -1.07 15.00
C GLN A 85 0.15 0.15 14.91
N ILE A 86 0.29 0.78 13.72
CA ILE A 86 1.06 2.02 13.57
C ILE A 86 0.40 3.13 14.40
N VAL A 87 -0.92 3.29 14.26
CA VAL A 87 -1.67 4.33 14.97
C VAL A 87 -1.62 4.15 16.49
N GLU A 88 -1.68 2.90 16.96
CA GLU A 88 -1.57 2.59 18.39
C GLU A 88 -0.20 2.97 18.99
N LYS A 89 0.86 2.94 18.17
CA LYS A 89 2.24 3.13 18.63
C LYS A 89 2.79 4.54 18.34
N VAL A 90 2.24 5.25 17.37
CA VAL A 90 2.67 6.61 17.04
C VAL A 90 1.83 7.62 17.82
N PRO A 91 2.44 8.42 18.73
CA PRO A 91 1.69 9.38 19.54
C PRO A 91 0.92 10.39 18.69
N GLY A 92 -0.39 10.47 18.90
CA GLY A 92 -1.27 11.42 18.21
C GLY A 92 -1.57 11.10 16.74
N ALA A 93 -1.21 9.91 16.25
CA ALA A 93 -1.54 9.50 14.89
C ALA A 93 -3.06 9.36 14.69
N LYS A 94 -3.51 9.74 13.49
CA LYS A 94 -4.90 9.58 13.04
C LYS A 94 -5.02 8.37 12.12
N TYR A 95 -6.20 7.75 12.10
CA TYR A 95 -6.50 6.62 11.22
C TYR A 95 -7.73 6.91 10.38
N VAL A 96 -7.66 6.63 9.08
CA VAL A 96 -8.80 6.67 8.17
C VAL A 96 -8.81 5.38 7.35
N GLU A 97 -9.92 4.66 7.38
CA GLU A 97 -10.16 3.50 6.54
C GLU A 97 -11.10 3.89 5.40
N LEU A 98 -10.71 3.60 4.15
CA LEU A 98 -11.52 3.88 2.98
C LEU A 98 -12.30 2.63 2.56
N PRO A 99 -13.64 2.65 2.67
CA PRO A 99 -14.48 1.51 2.30
C PRO A 99 -14.31 1.14 0.82
N GLY A 100 -14.27 -0.16 0.54
CA GLY A 100 -14.19 -0.68 -0.82
C GLY A 100 -12.84 -0.48 -1.52
N CYS A 101 -11.86 0.12 -0.88
CA CYS A 101 -10.56 0.48 -1.45
C CYS A 101 -9.51 -0.60 -1.19
N GLY A 102 -8.56 -0.79 -2.11
CA GLY A 102 -7.40 -1.64 -1.94
C GLY A 102 -6.18 -0.90 -1.39
N HIS A 103 -4.98 -1.35 -1.80
CA HIS A 103 -3.70 -0.84 -1.30
C HIS A 103 -3.33 0.56 -1.82
N CYS A 104 -3.91 0.99 -2.92
CA CYS A 104 -3.56 2.27 -3.56
C CYS A 104 -4.73 3.28 -3.57
N PRO A 105 -5.14 3.80 -2.40
CA PRO A 105 -6.22 4.79 -2.31
C PRO A 105 -6.11 5.96 -3.30
N PRO A 106 -4.93 6.58 -3.52
CA PRO A 106 -4.80 7.70 -4.46
C PRO A 106 -5.14 7.33 -5.91
N LEU A 107 -5.03 6.06 -6.28
CA LEU A 107 -5.32 5.57 -7.62
C LEU A 107 -6.75 5.04 -7.77
N GLU A 108 -7.27 4.41 -6.71
CA GLU A 108 -8.60 3.80 -6.73
C GLU A 108 -9.71 4.78 -6.39
N GLN A 109 -9.47 5.64 -5.41
CA GLN A 109 -10.46 6.54 -4.83
C GLN A 109 -9.83 7.92 -4.54
N ALA A 110 -9.32 8.58 -5.59
CA ALA A 110 -8.56 9.83 -5.46
C ALA A 110 -9.30 10.93 -4.70
N GLU A 111 -10.61 11.10 -4.96
CA GLU A 111 -11.42 12.12 -4.30
C GLU A 111 -11.61 11.82 -2.81
N GLN A 112 -11.93 10.58 -2.46
CA GLN A 112 -12.09 10.15 -1.07
C GLN A 112 -10.76 10.20 -0.32
N PHE A 113 -9.66 9.81 -0.97
CA PHE A 113 -8.33 9.95 -0.40
C PHE A 113 -7.99 11.41 -0.12
N LEU A 114 -8.21 12.31 -1.08
CA LEU A 114 -7.98 13.75 -0.90
C LEU A 114 -8.84 14.31 0.22
N ALA A 115 -10.11 13.96 0.28
CA ALA A 115 -11.02 14.38 1.34
C ALA A 115 -10.54 13.90 2.73
N ALA A 116 -9.97 12.70 2.81
CA ALA A 116 -9.44 12.15 4.06
C ALA A 116 -8.22 12.90 4.60
N ILE A 117 -7.39 13.48 3.73
CA ILE A 117 -6.12 14.10 4.13
C ILE A 117 -6.11 15.62 4.07
N LYS A 118 -7.05 16.28 3.37
CA LYS A 118 -7.02 17.72 3.09
C LYS A 118 -6.84 18.60 4.33
N ASP A 119 -7.62 18.34 5.39
CA ASP A 119 -7.55 19.12 6.64
C ASP A 119 -6.25 18.85 7.41
N PHE A 120 -5.70 17.64 7.24
CA PHE A 120 -4.44 17.26 7.87
C PHE A 120 -3.24 17.95 7.21
N VAL A 121 -3.27 18.12 5.90
CA VAL A 121 -2.19 18.77 5.14
C VAL A 121 -2.42 20.27 4.90
N GLY A 122 -3.56 20.81 5.34
CA GLY A 122 -3.88 22.23 5.23
C GLY A 122 -4.31 22.68 3.82
N LEU A 123 -5.01 21.81 3.07
CA LEU A 123 -5.59 22.10 1.76
C LEU A 123 -7.05 22.52 1.87
#